data_1bdbf020cf1667733c6ac0b6bb4b57e8
#
_entry.id   1bdbf020cf1667733c6ac0b6bb4b57e8
#
_cell.length_a   1.000
_cell.length_b   1.000
_cell.length_c   1.000
_cell.angle_alpha   90.00
_cell.angle_beta   90.00
_cell.angle_gamma   90.00
#
_symmetry.space_group_name_H-M   'P 1'
#
loop_
_entity.id
_entity.type
_entity.pdbx_description
1 polymer ?
#
loop_
_entity_poly.entity_id
_entity_poly.type
_entity_poly.pdbx_seq_one_letter_code
_entity_poly.pdbx_strand_id
1 'polypeptide(L)'
;MAAASRYCAGEPPQEAVISAFRQLLLMRHTKSSWDDPRLSDHARPLNPRGRAAAAAMRGMMQAVGLAPDIVLVSSARRTLQTLEALEPWDDTPLVEPMDALYLADPAQLLQVLHGVAETARSVLLLGHNPGLHDLALLLAGPGDEAMRRRLGEGFPSGALAEFSVPGSWAALGEGGGRLVRFVTSRDLPGE
;
A
#
# COMPACT_ATOMS: atom_id res chain seq x y z
N MET A 1 -33.25 51.78 -13.05
CA MET A 1 -33.19 50.42 -13.63
C MET A 1 -31.81 49.89 -13.42
N ALA A 2 -31.62 49.03 -12.42
CA ALA A 2 -30.32 48.44 -12.05
C ALA A 2 -30.27 47.03 -12.62
N ALA A 3 -29.25 46.74 -13.48
CA ALA A 3 -29.00 45.42 -14.05
C ALA A 3 -28.23 44.57 -13.02
N ALA A 4 -28.84 43.48 -12.55
CA ALA A 4 -28.24 42.51 -11.69
C ALA A 4 -27.28 41.64 -12.53
N SER A 5 -25.97 41.73 -12.23
CA SER A 5 -24.94 40.85 -12.75
C SER A 5 -25.07 39.50 -12.08
N ARG A 6 -25.34 38.43 -12.85
CA ARG A 6 -25.34 37.04 -12.40
C ARG A 6 -23.89 36.57 -12.40
N TYR A 7 -23.31 36.37 -11.22
CA TYR A 7 -22.07 35.63 -11.03
C TYR A 7 -22.33 34.13 -11.31
N CYS A 8 -21.85 33.65 -12.43
CA CYS A 8 -21.71 32.20 -12.64
C CYS A 8 -20.54 31.72 -11.80
N ALA A 9 -20.82 30.93 -10.76
CA ALA A 9 -19.81 30.17 -10.05
C ALA A 9 -19.26 29.12 -11.04
N GLY A 10 -18.05 29.34 -11.52
CA GLY A 10 -17.33 28.37 -12.35
C GLY A 10 -16.99 27.15 -11.52
N GLU A 11 -17.16 25.97 -12.11
CA GLU A 11 -16.67 24.72 -11.54
C GLU A 11 -15.17 24.83 -11.24
N PRO A 12 -14.69 24.28 -10.11
CA PRO A 12 -13.27 24.30 -9.80
C PRO A 12 -12.50 23.53 -10.89
N PRO A 13 -11.29 23.98 -11.25
CA PRO A 13 -10.49 23.33 -12.30
C PRO A 13 -10.21 21.87 -11.93
N GLN A 14 -10.25 20.98 -12.91
CA GLN A 14 -10.09 19.54 -12.78
C GLN A 14 -8.78 19.13 -12.07
N GLU A 15 -7.73 19.96 -12.14
CA GLU A 15 -6.46 19.78 -11.42
C GLU A 15 -6.61 19.87 -9.89
N ALA A 16 -7.55 20.66 -9.39
CA ALA A 16 -7.82 20.76 -7.94
C ALA A 16 -8.49 19.49 -7.37
N VAL A 17 -9.16 18.71 -8.21
CA VAL A 17 -9.81 17.44 -7.81
C VAL A 17 -8.80 16.30 -7.74
N ILE A 18 -7.79 16.28 -8.60
CA ILE A 18 -6.71 15.28 -8.60
C ILE A 18 -5.84 15.40 -7.33
N SER A 19 -5.71 16.59 -6.77
CA SER A 19 -4.95 16.87 -5.54
C SER A 19 -5.67 16.45 -4.24
N ALA A 20 -6.93 16.03 -4.29
CA ALA A 20 -7.75 15.76 -3.11
C ALA A 20 -7.60 14.33 -2.55
N PHE A 21 -7.05 13.40 -3.31
CA PHE A 21 -6.90 12.01 -2.89
C PHE A 21 -5.46 11.66 -2.56
N ARG A 22 -5.29 10.83 -1.53
CA ARG A 22 -4.02 10.19 -1.19
C ARG A 22 -4.01 8.77 -1.72
N GLN A 23 -2.82 8.24 -1.95
CA GLN A 23 -2.61 6.87 -2.38
C GLN A 23 -2.02 6.06 -1.24
N LEU A 24 -2.68 4.98 -0.85
CA LEU A 24 -2.16 4.01 0.09
C LEU A 24 -1.91 2.69 -0.63
N LEU A 25 -0.67 2.23 -0.57
CA LEU A 25 -0.23 0.94 -1.07
C LEU A 25 0.00 0.01 0.13
N LEU A 26 -0.78 -1.04 0.26
CA LEU A 26 -0.55 -2.09 1.25
C LEU A 26 0.11 -3.28 0.54
N MET A 27 1.29 -3.67 0.98
CA MET A 27 2.01 -4.81 0.38
C MET A 27 2.46 -5.81 1.44
N ARG A 28 2.14 -7.07 1.24
CA ARG A 28 2.69 -8.15 2.05
C ARG A 28 4.07 -8.55 1.52
N HIS A 29 5.03 -8.79 2.43
CA HIS A 29 6.32 -9.35 2.03
C HIS A 29 6.16 -10.58 1.13
N THR A 30 7.11 -10.81 0.25
CA THR A 30 7.14 -11.97 -0.64
C THR A 30 7.60 -13.24 0.10
N LYS A 31 7.67 -14.40 -0.59
CA LYS A 31 7.94 -15.70 0.02
C LYS A 31 9.31 -15.75 0.73
N SER A 32 9.29 -16.09 2.02
CA SER A 32 10.49 -16.29 2.84
C SER A 32 10.90 -17.76 2.91
N SER A 33 12.18 -17.99 3.26
CA SER A 33 12.73 -19.34 3.48
C SER A 33 12.42 -19.85 4.89
N TRP A 34 12.32 -21.19 5.00
CA TRP A 34 12.27 -21.97 6.23
C TRP A 34 13.44 -22.96 6.33
N ASP A 35 14.47 -22.80 5.48
CA ASP A 35 15.55 -23.78 5.31
C ASP A 35 16.50 -23.83 6.52
N ASP A 36 16.64 -22.74 7.27
CA ASP A 36 17.46 -22.71 8.49
C ASP A 36 16.55 -22.61 9.75
N PRO A 37 16.33 -23.71 10.47
CA PRO A 37 15.49 -23.73 11.65
C PRO A 37 16.08 -23.00 12.87
N ARG A 38 17.36 -22.58 12.82
CA ARG A 38 18.02 -21.83 13.89
C ARG A 38 17.69 -20.33 13.85
N LEU A 39 17.15 -19.84 12.73
CA LEU A 39 16.76 -18.44 12.60
C LEU A 39 15.46 -18.19 13.34
N SER A 40 15.41 -17.06 14.06
CA SER A 40 14.14 -16.53 14.56
C SER A 40 13.21 -16.18 13.38
N ASP A 41 11.90 -16.16 13.60
CA ASP A 41 10.97 -15.77 12.54
C ASP A 41 11.31 -14.40 11.94
N HIS A 42 11.69 -13.43 12.78
CA HIS A 42 12.10 -12.09 12.35
C HIS A 42 13.32 -12.11 11.40
N ALA A 43 14.31 -12.99 11.65
CA ALA A 43 15.54 -13.08 10.89
C ALA A 43 15.44 -13.90 9.59
N ARG A 44 14.31 -14.51 9.29
CA ARG A 44 14.12 -15.33 8.07
C ARG A 44 14.23 -14.50 6.79
N PRO A 45 15.10 -14.90 5.83
CA PRO A 45 15.27 -14.20 4.58
C PRO A 45 14.21 -14.58 3.54
N LEU A 46 14.14 -13.83 2.44
CA LEU A 46 13.44 -14.28 1.24
C LEU A 46 14.07 -15.53 0.64
N ASN A 47 13.23 -16.40 0.09
CA ASN A 47 13.70 -17.47 -0.79
C ASN A 47 13.85 -16.97 -2.25
N PRO A 48 14.43 -17.76 -3.17
CA PRO A 48 14.58 -17.34 -4.57
C PRO A 48 13.27 -16.95 -5.26
N ARG A 49 12.17 -17.69 -5.00
CA ARG A 49 10.84 -17.37 -5.56
C ARG A 49 10.33 -16.04 -5.03
N GLY A 50 10.59 -15.74 -3.74
CA GLY A 50 10.22 -14.46 -3.15
C GLY A 50 10.93 -13.28 -3.83
N ARG A 51 12.23 -13.41 -4.10
CA ARG A 51 12.99 -12.38 -4.83
C ARG A 51 12.46 -12.17 -6.25
N ALA A 52 12.19 -13.25 -6.97
CA ALA A 52 11.60 -13.16 -8.31
C ALA A 52 10.22 -12.50 -8.31
N ALA A 53 9.35 -12.86 -7.36
CA ALA A 53 8.02 -12.25 -7.22
C ALA A 53 8.10 -10.75 -6.87
N ALA A 54 9.06 -10.33 -6.02
CA ALA A 54 9.26 -8.91 -5.71
C ALA A 54 9.75 -8.13 -6.96
N ALA A 55 10.67 -8.69 -7.75
CA ALA A 55 11.14 -8.09 -8.98
C ALA A 55 10.01 -7.96 -10.03
N ALA A 56 9.13 -8.97 -10.14
CA ALA A 56 7.96 -8.90 -11.02
C ALA A 56 6.97 -7.82 -10.56
N MET A 57 6.74 -7.69 -9.23
CA MET A 57 5.90 -6.64 -8.67
C MET A 57 6.49 -5.25 -8.94
N ARG A 58 7.81 -5.06 -8.82
CA ARG A 58 8.48 -3.83 -9.23
C ARG A 58 8.15 -3.46 -10.67
N GLY A 59 8.29 -4.40 -11.60
CA GLY A 59 7.97 -4.16 -13.02
C GLY A 59 6.52 -3.71 -13.22
N MET A 60 5.58 -4.31 -12.50
CA MET A 60 4.18 -3.89 -12.52
C MET A 60 4.02 -2.48 -11.95
N MET A 61 4.60 -2.19 -10.77
CA MET A 61 4.50 -0.87 -10.14
C MET A 61 5.03 0.23 -11.06
N GLN A 62 6.18 0.02 -11.69
CA GLN A 62 6.77 0.94 -12.68
C GLN A 62 5.86 1.13 -13.90
N ALA A 63 5.33 0.04 -14.45
CA ALA A 63 4.46 0.07 -15.64
C ALA A 63 3.17 0.88 -15.44
N VAL A 64 2.68 0.98 -14.18
CA VAL A 64 1.45 1.70 -13.84
C VAL A 64 1.72 2.99 -13.05
N GLY A 65 2.99 3.40 -12.88
CA GLY A 65 3.39 4.65 -12.26
C GLY A 65 3.17 4.71 -10.74
N LEU A 66 3.29 3.58 -10.02
CA LEU A 66 3.21 3.57 -8.56
C LEU A 66 4.57 3.95 -7.95
N ALA A 67 4.69 5.17 -7.47
CA ALA A 67 5.88 5.72 -6.81
C ALA A 67 5.46 6.32 -5.45
N PRO A 68 5.77 5.65 -4.32
CA PRO A 68 5.44 6.19 -3.00
C PRO A 68 6.38 7.33 -2.59
N ASP A 69 5.83 8.34 -1.88
CA ASP A 69 6.64 9.39 -1.22
C ASP A 69 7.32 8.82 0.04
N ILE A 70 6.61 7.93 0.75
CA ILE A 70 7.07 7.31 1.99
C ILE A 70 6.86 5.80 1.92
N VAL A 71 7.86 5.05 2.39
CA VAL A 71 7.78 3.61 2.61
C VAL A 71 7.90 3.31 4.10
N LEU A 72 6.82 2.85 4.70
CA LEU A 72 6.78 2.32 6.05
C LEU A 72 6.99 0.80 5.97
N VAL A 73 8.11 0.30 6.47
CA VAL A 73 8.48 -1.11 6.31
C VAL A 73 8.76 -1.78 7.65
N SER A 74 8.20 -2.98 7.85
CA SER A 74 8.54 -3.81 9.01
C SER A 74 10.05 -4.12 9.03
N SER A 75 10.67 -4.08 10.21
CA SER A 75 12.09 -4.37 10.41
C SER A 75 12.48 -5.84 10.17
N ALA A 76 11.53 -6.75 9.95
CA ALA A 76 11.83 -8.14 9.66
C ALA A 76 12.65 -8.28 8.35
N ARG A 77 13.61 -9.20 8.35
CA ARG A 77 14.55 -9.39 7.22
C ARG A 77 13.83 -9.60 5.88
N ARG A 78 12.74 -10.37 5.87
CA ARG A 78 11.95 -10.64 4.65
C ARG A 78 11.27 -9.42 4.07
N THR A 79 10.81 -8.48 4.91
CA THR A 79 10.21 -7.21 4.47
C THR A 79 11.27 -6.28 3.90
N LEU A 80 12.41 -6.13 4.58
CA LEU A 80 13.53 -5.32 4.09
C LEU A 80 14.05 -5.84 2.74
N GLN A 81 14.23 -7.16 2.60
CA GLN A 81 14.64 -7.77 1.34
C GLN A 81 13.56 -7.69 0.24
N THR A 82 12.28 -7.63 0.60
CA THR A 82 11.22 -7.35 -0.37
C THR A 82 11.37 -5.92 -0.89
N LEU A 83 11.60 -4.94 0.01
CA LEU A 83 11.82 -3.55 -0.35
C LEU A 83 13.06 -3.38 -1.26
N GLU A 84 14.20 -3.98 -0.89
CA GLU A 84 15.43 -3.99 -1.72
C GLU A 84 15.16 -4.49 -3.15
N ALA A 85 14.29 -5.49 -3.30
CA ALA A 85 13.96 -6.04 -4.61
C ALA A 85 12.95 -5.17 -5.41
N LEU A 86 12.28 -4.21 -4.76
CA LEU A 86 11.44 -3.21 -5.41
C LEU A 86 12.26 -2.04 -5.97
N GLU A 87 13.50 -1.85 -5.53
CA GLU A 87 14.42 -0.82 -6.04
C GLU A 87 14.95 -1.17 -7.44
N PRO A 88 15.38 -0.17 -8.27
CA PRO A 88 15.35 1.26 -7.96
C PRO A 88 13.98 1.91 -8.15
N TRP A 89 13.75 3.00 -7.41
CA TRP A 89 12.59 3.88 -7.58
C TRP A 89 12.93 5.02 -8.56
N ASP A 90 11.95 5.47 -9.33
CA ASP A 90 12.11 6.64 -10.22
C ASP A 90 12.34 7.92 -9.39
N ASP A 91 11.56 8.07 -8.28
CA ASP A 91 11.80 9.07 -7.23
C ASP A 91 12.14 8.32 -5.94
N THR A 92 13.19 8.77 -5.24
CA THR A 92 13.66 8.11 -4.01
C THR A 92 12.71 8.41 -2.84
N PRO A 93 11.94 7.42 -2.35
CA PRO A 93 11.05 7.63 -1.23
C PRO A 93 11.81 7.81 0.09
N LEU A 94 11.17 8.45 1.07
CA LEU A 94 11.61 8.35 2.45
C LEU A 94 11.31 6.95 2.98
N VAL A 95 12.32 6.21 3.43
CA VAL A 95 12.16 4.85 3.95
C VAL A 95 12.26 4.84 5.47
N GLU A 96 11.23 4.32 6.15
CA GLU A 96 11.15 4.21 7.60
C GLU A 96 11.00 2.74 8.03
N PRO A 97 12.09 2.03 8.41
CA PRO A 97 12.00 0.73 9.03
C PRO A 97 11.44 0.83 10.46
N MET A 98 10.41 0.02 10.78
CA MET A 98 9.68 0.12 12.04
C MET A 98 9.45 -1.26 12.67
N ASP A 99 9.89 -1.45 13.92
CA ASP A 99 9.57 -2.66 14.70
C ASP A 99 8.06 -2.76 14.99
N ALA A 100 7.40 -1.61 15.13
CA ALA A 100 5.96 -1.51 15.35
C ALA A 100 5.10 -2.16 14.24
N LEU A 101 5.66 -2.38 13.05
CA LEU A 101 4.99 -3.05 11.94
C LEU A 101 5.19 -4.56 11.92
N TYR A 102 6.06 -5.10 12.78
CA TYR A 102 6.31 -6.54 12.83
C TYR A 102 5.14 -7.28 13.46
N LEU A 103 4.42 -8.09 12.66
CA LEU A 103 3.21 -8.83 13.05
C LEU A 103 2.14 -7.95 13.74
N ALA A 104 2.11 -6.67 13.40
CA ALA A 104 1.15 -5.71 13.94
C ALA A 104 -0.29 -6.08 13.58
N ASP A 105 -1.21 -5.79 14.48
CA ASP A 105 -2.64 -5.89 14.24
C ASP A 105 -3.16 -4.69 13.40
N PRO A 106 -4.39 -4.73 12.88
CA PRO A 106 -4.90 -3.66 12.01
C PRO A 106 -5.02 -2.30 12.74
N ALA A 107 -5.27 -2.27 14.04
CA ALA A 107 -5.37 -1.03 14.81
C ALA A 107 -4.00 -0.36 14.96
N GLN A 108 -2.95 -1.16 15.22
CA GLN A 108 -1.56 -0.68 15.28
C GLN A 108 -1.11 -0.13 13.92
N LEU A 109 -1.41 -0.85 12.82
CA LEU A 109 -1.09 -0.40 11.47
C LEU A 109 -1.80 0.91 11.13
N LEU A 110 -3.08 1.04 11.49
CA LEU A 110 -3.87 2.25 11.29
C LEU A 110 -3.31 3.42 12.11
N GLN A 111 -2.89 3.17 13.35
CA GLN A 111 -2.25 4.20 14.19
C GLN A 111 -0.95 4.73 13.57
N VAL A 112 -0.14 3.85 12.97
CA VAL A 112 1.07 4.26 12.23
C VAL A 112 0.70 5.15 11.05
N LEU A 113 -0.32 4.79 10.28
CA LEU A 113 -0.81 5.61 9.16
C LEU A 113 -1.34 6.97 9.61
N HIS A 114 -2.01 7.07 10.76
CA HIS A 114 -2.46 8.34 11.35
C HIS A 114 -1.30 9.29 11.68
N GLY A 115 -0.10 8.75 11.93
CA GLY A 115 1.12 9.53 12.20
C GLY A 115 1.84 10.05 10.96
N VAL A 116 1.41 9.65 9.75
CA VAL A 116 2.05 10.09 8.51
C VAL A 116 1.83 11.58 8.28
N ALA A 117 2.89 12.28 7.86
CA ALA A 117 2.80 13.69 7.54
C ALA A 117 1.77 13.95 6.42
N GLU A 118 0.91 14.93 6.62
CA GLU A 118 -0.17 15.26 5.66
C GLU A 118 0.34 15.80 4.32
N THR A 119 1.63 16.13 4.24
CA THR A 119 2.33 16.49 2.99
C THR A 119 2.61 15.28 2.10
N ALA A 120 2.69 14.07 2.67
CA ALA A 120 2.84 12.85 1.90
C ALA A 120 1.55 12.51 1.14
N ARG A 121 1.65 12.30 -0.15
CA ARG A 121 0.52 11.98 -1.03
C ARG A 121 0.41 10.50 -1.32
N SER A 122 1.52 9.78 -1.28
CA SER A 122 1.59 8.34 -1.55
C SER A 122 2.41 7.63 -0.47
N VAL A 123 1.83 6.59 0.14
CA VAL A 123 2.46 5.78 1.18
C VAL A 123 2.42 4.32 0.81
N LEU A 124 3.57 3.65 0.87
CA LEU A 124 3.66 2.19 0.83
C LEU A 124 3.86 1.67 2.25
N LEU A 125 2.94 0.82 2.74
CA LEU A 125 3.10 0.07 3.96
C LEU A 125 3.41 -1.40 3.62
N LEU A 126 4.62 -1.84 3.96
CA LEU A 126 5.13 -3.18 3.67
C LEU A 126 5.23 -3.99 4.97
N GLY A 127 4.36 -5.01 5.09
CA GLY A 127 4.16 -5.70 6.36
C GLY A 127 3.76 -7.18 6.23
N HIS A 128 2.97 -7.64 7.19
CA HIS A 128 2.66 -9.05 7.44
C HIS A 128 1.15 -9.29 7.60
N ASN A 129 0.71 -10.50 7.25
CA ASN A 129 -0.59 -11.01 7.68
C ASN A 129 -0.52 -11.57 9.12
N PRO A 130 -1.66 -11.65 9.84
CA PRO A 130 -3.01 -11.32 9.36
C PRO A 130 -3.32 -9.82 9.34
N GLY A 131 -2.66 -8.99 10.16
CA GLY A 131 -3.01 -7.59 10.38
C GLY A 131 -3.09 -6.75 9.11
N LEU A 132 -2.21 -6.98 8.13
CA LEU A 132 -2.25 -6.24 6.86
C LEU A 132 -3.50 -6.59 6.03
N HIS A 133 -3.89 -7.86 6.00
CA HIS A 133 -5.11 -8.30 5.32
C HIS A 133 -6.35 -7.73 6.01
N ASP A 134 -6.40 -7.81 7.34
CA ASP A 134 -7.50 -7.29 8.14
C ASP A 134 -7.63 -5.78 7.99
N LEU A 135 -6.50 -5.04 7.95
CA LEU A 135 -6.50 -3.61 7.64
C LEU A 135 -7.05 -3.33 6.24
N ALA A 136 -6.63 -4.10 5.23
CA ALA A 136 -7.12 -3.91 3.86
C ALA A 136 -8.64 -4.12 3.77
N LEU A 137 -9.18 -5.12 4.48
CA LEU A 137 -10.62 -5.37 4.58
C LEU A 137 -11.35 -4.25 5.32
N LEU A 138 -10.79 -3.77 6.43
CA LEU A 138 -11.33 -2.65 7.22
C LEU A 138 -11.46 -1.39 6.37
N LEU A 139 -10.43 -1.06 5.59
CA LEU A 139 -10.38 0.17 4.78
C LEU A 139 -11.25 0.10 3.53
N ALA A 140 -11.54 -1.11 3.02
CA ALA A 140 -12.25 -1.28 1.75
C ALA A 140 -13.71 -0.81 1.83
N GLY A 141 -13.95 0.46 1.55
CA GLY A 141 -15.25 1.07 1.39
C GLY A 141 -16.00 0.60 0.13
N PRO A 142 -17.15 1.24 -0.21
CA PRO A 142 -17.89 0.94 -1.43
C PRO A 142 -17.01 1.06 -2.68
N GLY A 143 -17.18 0.11 -3.64
CA GLY A 143 -16.37 0.09 -4.85
C GLY A 143 -16.62 -1.15 -5.70
N ASP A 144 -15.60 -1.60 -6.43
CA ASP A 144 -15.66 -2.79 -7.27
C ASP A 144 -15.86 -4.07 -6.42
N GLU A 145 -17.05 -4.65 -6.50
CA GLU A 145 -17.44 -5.83 -5.74
C GLU A 145 -16.62 -7.09 -6.12
N ALA A 146 -16.17 -7.22 -7.36
CA ALA A 146 -15.34 -8.34 -7.78
C ALA A 146 -13.94 -8.24 -7.15
N MET A 147 -13.36 -7.05 -7.12
CA MET A 147 -12.07 -6.81 -6.50
C MET A 147 -12.12 -6.97 -4.97
N ARG A 148 -13.17 -6.47 -4.33
CA ARG A 148 -13.39 -6.64 -2.89
C ARG A 148 -13.57 -8.13 -2.51
N ARG A 149 -14.27 -8.90 -3.32
CA ARG A 149 -14.41 -10.34 -3.14
C ARG A 149 -13.04 -11.03 -3.22
N ARG A 150 -12.25 -10.74 -4.25
CA ARG A 150 -10.87 -11.26 -4.35
C ARG A 150 -10.01 -10.91 -3.15
N LEU A 151 -10.10 -9.69 -2.65
CA LEU A 151 -9.43 -9.27 -1.41
C LEU A 151 -9.90 -10.11 -0.22
N GLY A 152 -11.21 -10.38 -0.10
CA GLY A 152 -11.81 -11.23 0.94
C GLY A 152 -11.36 -12.69 0.90
N GLU A 153 -11.01 -13.23 -0.28
CA GLU A 153 -10.49 -14.59 -0.43
C GLU A 153 -9.07 -14.75 0.14
N GLY A 154 -8.31 -13.67 0.32
CA GLY A 154 -7.01 -13.67 0.96
C GLY A 154 -6.03 -12.64 0.42
N PHE A 155 -4.94 -12.45 1.17
CA PHE A 155 -3.85 -11.53 0.85
C PHE A 155 -2.52 -12.33 0.80
N PRO A 156 -2.22 -13.00 -0.31
CA PRO A 156 -1.05 -13.88 -0.41
C PRO A 156 0.28 -13.13 -0.34
N SER A 157 1.39 -13.85 -0.11
CA SER A 157 2.74 -13.26 -0.10
C SER A 157 3.02 -12.53 -1.41
N GLY A 158 3.51 -11.30 -1.32
CA GLY A 158 3.75 -10.43 -2.47
C GLY A 158 2.51 -9.73 -3.03
N ALA A 159 1.31 -9.94 -2.47
CA ALA A 159 0.13 -9.20 -2.89
C ALA A 159 0.26 -7.71 -2.56
N LEU A 160 -0.30 -6.88 -3.44
CA LEU A 160 -0.39 -5.44 -3.29
C LEU A 160 -1.84 -4.99 -3.48
N ALA A 161 -2.32 -4.19 -2.53
CA ALA A 161 -3.60 -3.49 -2.62
C ALA A 161 -3.35 -1.98 -2.68
N GLU A 162 -3.92 -1.32 -3.67
CA GLU A 162 -3.90 0.13 -3.83
C GLU A 162 -5.24 0.72 -3.45
N PHE A 163 -5.21 1.70 -2.56
CA PHE A 163 -6.38 2.46 -2.13
C PHE A 163 -6.26 3.93 -2.50
N SER A 164 -7.33 4.50 -2.99
CA SER A 164 -7.56 5.95 -3.04
C SER A 164 -8.22 6.37 -1.73
N VAL A 165 -7.55 7.24 -0.99
CA VAL A 165 -7.98 7.72 0.34
C VAL A 165 -8.41 9.17 0.21
N PRO A 166 -9.70 9.49 0.37
CA PRO A 166 -10.17 10.87 0.46
C PRO A 166 -9.84 11.43 1.86
N GLY A 167 -9.42 12.69 1.92
CA GLY A 167 -9.15 13.35 3.20
C GLY A 167 -7.74 13.13 3.75
N SER A 168 -7.57 13.28 5.06
CA SER A 168 -6.28 13.22 5.75
C SER A 168 -5.90 11.80 6.18
N TRP A 169 -4.59 11.56 6.39
CA TRP A 169 -4.12 10.31 6.99
C TRP A 169 -4.68 10.11 8.40
N ALA A 170 -4.74 11.20 9.18
CA ALA A 170 -5.24 11.19 10.55
C ALA A 170 -6.74 10.81 10.66
N ALA A 171 -7.53 10.99 9.60
CA ALA A 171 -8.95 10.66 9.56
C ALA A 171 -9.25 9.30 8.91
N LEU A 172 -8.22 8.58 8.43
CA LEU A 172 -8.41 7.27 7.79
C LEU A 172 -9.00 6.27 8.78
N GLY A 173 -10.04 5.55 8.37
CA GLY A 173 -10.74 4.58 9.21
C GLY A 173 -11.54 3.59 8.41
N GLU A 174 -12.48 2.91 9.05
CA GLU A 174 -13.34 1.88 8.44
C GLU A 174 -14.07 2.43 7.20
N GLY A 175 -13.96 1.70 6.09
CA GLY A 175 -14.56 2.10 4.82
C GLY A 175 -13.96 3.38 4.21
N GLY A 176 -12.90 3.93 4.81
CA GLY A 176 -12.28 5.19 4.43
C GLY A 176 -11.40 5.15 3.18
N GLY A 177 -11.21 3.99 2.56
CA GLY A 177 -10.44 3.81 1.34
C GLY A 177 -11.26 3.18 0.23
N ARG A 178 -11.12 3.68 -1.00
CA ARG A 178 -11.64 3.00 -2.19
C ARG A 178 -10.56 2.11 -2.76
N LEU A 179 -10.79 0.79 -2.80
CA LEU A 179 -9.88 -0.16 -3.42
C LEU A 179 -9.84 0.09 -4.95
N VAL A 180 -8.66 0.48 -5.45
CA VAL A 180 -8.41 0.84 -6.86
C VAL A 180 -7.81 -0.33 -7.62
N ARG A 181 -6.94 -1.11 -6.92
CA ARG A 181 -6.21 -2.23 -7.51
C ARG A 181 -5.92 -3.28 -6.46
N PHE A 182 -6.01 -4.55 -6.86
CA PHE A 182 -5.53 -5.66 -6.06
C PHE A 182 -4.79 -6.63 -6.97
N VAL A 183 -3.48 -6.77 -6.74
CA VAL A 183 -2.57 -7.59 -7.56
C VAL A 183 -1.91 -8.65 -6.69
N THR A 184 -1.86 -9.86 -7.19
CA THR A 184 -1.14 -10.99 -6.59
C THR A 184 -0.05 -11.47 -7.55
N SER A 185 0.87 -12.31 -7.10
CA SER A 185 1.89 -12.88 -7.97
C SER A 185 1.29 -13.64 -9.18
N ARG A 186 0.09 -14.21 -9.04
CA ARG A 186 -0.61 -14.91 -10.13
C ARG A 186 -1.07 -14.00 -11.26
N ASP A 187 -1.17 -12.70 -11.00
CA ASP A 187 -1.58 -11.69 -11.99
C ASP A 187 -0.37 -11.14 -12.77
N LEU A 188 0.87 -11.53 -12.37
CA LEU A 188 2.11 -11.03 -12.93
C LEU A 188 2.71 -12.02 -13.94
N PRO A 189 3.39 -11.53 -15.00
CA PRO A 189 4.08 -12.41 -15.94
C PRO A 189 5.22 -13.15 -15.27
N GLY A 190 5.35 -14.47 -15.48
CA GLY A 190 6.50 -15.29 -15.08
C GLY A 190 6.31 -16.24 -13.89
N GLU A 191 5.08 -16.50 -13.42
CA GLU A 191 4.78 -17.67 -12.56
C GLU A 191 4.23 -18.86 -13.38
#